data_17b501eb7b4ba6fd72c217a6289d3ecd
#
_entry.id   17b501eb7b4ba6fd72c217a6289d3ecd
#
_cell.length_a   1.000
_cell.length_b   1.000
_cell.length_c   1.000
_cell.angle_alpha   90.00
_cell.angle_beta   90.00
_cell.angle_gamma   90.00
#
_symmetry.space_group_name_H-M   'P 1'
#
loop_
_entity.id
_entity.type
_entity.pdbx_description
1 polymer ?
#
loop_
_entity_poly.entity_id
_entity_poly.type
_entity_poly.pdbx_seq_one_letter_code
_entity_poly.pdbx_strand_id
1 'polypeptide(L)'
;MEKIVVKGGTPLIGEVQVSGAKNAALPILAAGLLATEGTSKFYNVPKLSDIKTIGLLFESLGVKVDYKPEENTLEMDARKPLLTEASFEFVSKMRASFLVLGPMLAREGSAKVAMPGGCSIGSRPIDQHLKGFEALGATIIQDAGFVEARAEKELEGTTIFFDFPSVGGTQNVIMASCLAKGKTTIVNAAQEPEIEDMINFLIKMGAKIEGKGTSVLVIEGVEKLVGTEYTVMPDRVEAATYMIAAAATKGDVLVKGAPYKDNVALVSKMREMGVNIEVVDETSMRVSNKLDSLRPVDVKTLPHPGFLTDMQSIMCVLTLLADGTSTITETVFENRFMHVEELRRMNAKIRIEGRSSLIEGLPHLEGTTVRATDLRSGAALVIAGLMATGITKVIDIYHIDRGYVDIEEKMRKLGADIQRIDE
;
A
#
# COMPACT_ATOMS: atom_id res chain seq x y z
N MET A 1 12.78 15.84 -18.04
CA MET A 1 12.01 15.30 -16.87
C MET A 1 10.92 14.39 -17.39
N GLU A 2 10.88 13.15 -16.88
CA GLU A 2 9.85 12.20 -17.32
C GLU A 2 8.43 12.68 -16.96
N LYS A 3 7.53 12.45 -17.89
CA LYS A 3 6.09 12.74 -17.76
C LYS A 3 5.24 11.69 -18.48
N ILE A 4 4.02 11.49 -18.02
CA ILE A 4 3.02 10.68 -18.71
C ILE A 4 2.11 11.62 -19.50
N VAL A 5 1.95 11.34 -20.80
CA VAL A 5 1.06 12.06 -21.70
C VAL A 5 -0.11 11.15 -22.07
N VAL A 6 -1.32 11.63 -21.83
CA VAL A 6 -2.56 10.88 -22.03
C VAL A 6 -3.46 11.66 -22.98
N LYS A 7 -3.94 11.02 -24.05
CA LYS A 7 -5.05 11.51 -24.87
C LYS A 7 -6.30 10.74 -24.49
N GLY A 8 -7.27 11.42 -23.91
CA GLY A 8 -8.49 10.80 -23.40
C GLY A 8 -9.50 10.43 -24.47
N GLY A 9 -10.59 9.80 -24.05
CA GLY A 9 -11.75 9.46 -24.87
C GLY A 9 -11.74 8.05 -25.48
N THR A 10 -10.73 7.21 -25.19
CA THR A 10 -10.69 5.81 -25.66
C THR A 10 -11.12 4.86 -24.54
N PRO A 11 -12.17 4.03 -24.75
CA PRO A 11 -12.56 3.00 -23.81
C PRO A 11 -11.43 1.96 -23.62
N LEU A 12 -11.18 1.56 -22.37
CA LEU A 12 -10.25 0.48 -22.07
C LEU A 12 -10.92 -0.88 -22.28
N ILE A 13 -10.29 -1.77 -23.06
CA ILE A 13 -10.84 -3.07 -23.39
C ILE A 13 -9.72 -4.12 -23.33
N GLY A 14 -10.03 -5.28 -22.75
CA GLY A 14 -9.11 -6.40 -22.71
C GLY A 14 -8.89 -6.98 -21.32
N GLU A 15 -7.68 -7.42 -21.04
CA GLU A 15 -7.31 -7.99 -19.74
C GLU A 15 -6.02 -7.38 -19.20
N VAL A 16 -5.92 -7.26 -17.89
CA VAL A 16 -4.73 -6.77 -17.19
C VAL A 16 -4.39 -7.69 -16.04
N GLN A 17 -3.09 -8.01 -15.91
CA GLN A 17 -2.54 -8.71 -14.76
C GLN A 17 -2.02 -7.71 -13.74
N VAL A 18 -2.52 -7.80 -12.52
CA VAL A 18 -2.06 -6.99 -11.38
C VAL A 18 -0.73 -7.50 -10.88
N SER A 19 0.16 -6.59 -10.53
CA SER A 19 1.48 -6.87 -9.95
C SER A 19 1.38 -7.28 -8.48
N GLY A 20 2.48 -7.76 -7.92
CA GLY A 20 2.58 -8.00 -6.48
C GLY A 20 2.36 -6.73 -5.65
N ALA A 21 1.74 -6.89 -4.50
CA ALA A 21 1.40 -5.78 -3.61
C ALA A 21 2.64 -5.17 -2.95
N LYS A 22 2.89 -3.89 -3.20
CA LYS A 22 3.96 -3.17 -2.49
C LYS A 22 3.77 -3.22 -0.97
N ASN A 23 2.54 -2.96 -0.52
CA ASN A 23 2.21 -2.88 0.90
C ASN A 23 2.25 -4.24 1.62
N ALA A 24 2.27 -5.36 0.87
CA ALA A 24 2.54 -6.70 1.38
C ALA A 24 4.04 -7.06 1.25
N ALA A 25 4.67 -6.75 0.12
CA ALA A 25 6.07 -7.08 -0.12
C ALA A 25 7.01 -6.46 0.92
N LEU A 26 6.86 -5.15 1.22
CA LEU A 26 7.75 -4.47 2.15
C LEU A 26 7.76 -5.08 3.56
N PRO A 27 6.62 -5.34 4.23
CA PRO A 27 6.62 -6.00 5.54
C PRO A 27 7.03 -7.48 5.47
N ILE A 28 6.72 -8.21 4.40
CA ILE A 28 7.16 -9.59 4.21
C ILE A 28 8.68 -9.67 4.07
N LEU A 29 9.28 -8.79 3.30
CA LEU A 29 10.73 -8.69 3.16
C LEU A 29 11.38 -8.31 4.50
N ALA A 30 10.80 -7.37 5.27
CA ALA A 30 11.28 -7.05 6.62
C ALA A 30 11.15 -8.24 7.57
N ALA A 31 10.07 -9.02 7.50
CA ALA A 31 9.90 -10.24 8.28
C ALA A 31 10.95 -11.31 7.93
N GLY A 32 11.45 -11.33 6.70
CA GLY A 32 12.56 -12.19 6.27
C GLY A 32 13.86 -11.96 7.05
N LEU A 33 14.04 -10.78 7.66
CA LEU A 33 15.18 -10.50 8.56
C LEU A 33 15.18 -11.39 9.81
N LEU A 34 14.05 -11.98 10.19
CA LEU A 34 13.93 -12.88 11.34
C LEU A 34 14.54 -14.25 11.09
N ALA A 35 14.90 -14.62 9.85
CA ALA A 35 15.47 -15.90 9.51
C ALA A 35 16.91 -16.03 10.04
N THR A 36 17.14 -16.95 10.97
CA THR A 36 18.47 -17.31 11.49
C THR A 36 19.07 -18.53 10.81
N GLU A 37 18.27 -19.31 10.09
CA GLU A 37 18.65 -20.47 9.30
C GLU A 37 17.97 -20.40 7.92
N GLY A 38 18.59 -21.00 6.89
CA GLY A 38 18.07 -21.01 5.53
C GLY A 38 18.16 -19.63 4.85
N THR A 39 17.76 -19.58 3.60
CA THR A 39 17.60 -18.35 2.81
C THR A 39 16.12 -18.17 2.49
N SER A 40 15.68 -16.93 2.32
CA SER A 40 14.31 -16.64 1.89
C SER A 40 14.29 -16.24 0.43
N LYS A 41 13.34 -16.79 -0.34
CA LYS A 41 13.12 -16.45 -1.73
C LYS A 41 11.68 -16.02 -1.95
N PHE A 42 11.52 -14.83 -2.51
CA PHE A 42 10.22 -14.21 -2.72
C PHE A 42 9.90 -14.12 -4.20
N TYR A 43 8.68 -14.49 -4.55
CA TYR A 43 8.09 -14.40 -5.89
C TYR A 43 7.02 -13.32 -5.92
N ASN A 44 6.70 -12.86 -7.11
CA ASN A 44 5.74 -11.77 -7.34
C ASN A 44 6.11 -10.48 -6.59
N VAL A 45 7.42 -10.24 -6.45
CA VAL A 45 7.94 -8.99 -5.87
C VAL A 45 7.89 -7.90 -6.94
N PRO A 46 7.13 -6.79 -6.73
CA PRO A 46 6.92 -5.80 -7.78
C PRO A 46 8.19 -5.02 -8.12
N LYS A 47 8.37 -4.69 -9.41
CA LYS A 47 9.48 -3.86 -9.90
C LYS A 47 9.26 -2.39 -9.56
N LEU A 48 9.55 -2.02 -8.31
CA LEU A 48 9.33 -0.68 -7.77
C LEU A 48 10.60 -0.11 -7.13
N SER A 49 10.73 1.22 -7.15
CA SER A 49 11.84 1.93 -6.50
C SER A 49 11.90 1.69 -4.99
N ASP A 50 10.75 1.55 -4.33
CA ASP A 50 10.66 1.25 -2.89
C ASP A 50 11.24 -0.14 -2.56
N ILE A 51 11.08 -1.15 -3.44
CA ILE A 51 11.69 -2.49 -3.27
C ILE A 51 13.21 -2.42 -3.38
N LYS A 52 13.71 -1.68 -4.37
CA LYS A 52 15.17 -1.44 -4.49
C LYS A 52 15.72 -0.75 -3.24
N THR A 53 15.02 0.24 -2.72
CA THR A 53 15.43 1.00 -1.54
C THR A 53 15.48 0.12 -0.28
N ILE A 54 14.49 -0.75 -0.06
CA ILE A 54 14.51 -1.64 1.10
C ILE A 54 15.60 -2.71 0.97
N GLY A 55 15.89 -3.19 -0.24
CA GLY A 55 17.01 -4.10 -0.49
C GLY A 55 18.34 -3.48 -0.09
N LEU A 56 18.61 -2.24 -0.50
CA LEU A 56 19.82 -1.48 -0.10
C LEU A 56 19.89 -1.25 1.42
N LEU A 57 18.75 -0.99 2.07
CA LEU A 57 18.68 -0.90 3.52
C LEU A 57 19.11 -2.23 4.15
N PHE A 58 18.62 -3.37 3.69
CA PHE A 58 19.01 -4.69 4.23
C PHE A 58 20.48 -5.00 4.01
N GLU A 59 21.04 -4.66 2.85
CA GLU A 59 22.48 -4.77 2.60
C GLU A 59 23.30 -3.93 3.60
N SER A 60 22.82 -2.73 3.94
CA SER A 60 23.46 -1.89 4.97
C SER A 60 23.38 -2.48 6.39
N LEU A 61 22.43 -3.40 6.64
CA LEU A 61 22.31 -4.17 7.87
C LEU A 61 23.12 -5.47 7.86
N GLY A 62 23.86 -5.75 6.80
CA GLY A 62 24.71 -6.94 6.64
C GLY A 62 24.02 -8.15 5.99
N VAL A 63 22.81 -7.99 5.46
CA VAL A 63 22.06 -9.03 4.76
C VAL A 63 22.52 -9.10 3.30
N LYS A 64 22.62 -10.30 2.73
CA LYS A 64 22.83 -10.44 1.28
C LYS A 64 21.48 -10.41 0.58
N VAL A 65 21.35 -9.57 -0.43
CA VAL A 65 20.13 -9.41 -1.23
C VAL A 65 20.44 -9.61 -2.71
N ASP A 66 19.68 -10.45 -3.39
CA ASP A 66 19.68 -10.61 -4.85
C ASP A 66 18.27 -10.29 -5.37
N TYR A 67 18.10 -9.05 -5.84
CA TYR A 67 16.83 -8.58 -6.39
C TYR A 67 16.87 -8.60 -7.92
N LYS A 68 15.97 -9.39 -8.51
CA LYS A 68 15.80 -9.53 -9.97
C LYS A 68 14.46 -8.96 -10.41
N PRO A 69 14.39 -7.65 -10.66
CA PRO A 69 13.12 -6.97 -10.97
C PRO A 69 12.42 -7.51 -12.21
N GLU A 70 13.17 -7.95 -13.24
CA GLU A 70 12.58 -8.48 -14.47
C GLU A 70 11.98 -9.89 -14.29
N GLU A 71 12.40 -10.62 -13.26
CA GLU A 71 11.83 -11.91 -12.86
C GLU A 71 10.77 -11.77 -11.76
N ASN A 72 10.55 -10.56 -11.23
CA ASN A 72 9.74 -10.27 -10.06
C ASN A 72 10.13 -11.13 -8.84
N THR A 73 11.43 -11.35 -8.63
CA THR A 73 11.95 -12.15 -7.52
C THR A 73 12.97 -11.40 -6.68
N LEU A 74 13.03 -11.76 -5.40
CA LEU A 74 14.08 -11.31 -4.49
C LEU A 74 14.50 -12.49 -3.62
N GLU A 75 15.80 -12.72 -3.50
CA GLU A 75 16.38 -13.69 -2.57
C GLU A 75 17.19 -12.96 -1.51
N MET A 76 17.08 -13.38 -0.26
CA MET A 76 17.82 -12.78 0.85
C MET A 76 18.40 -13.85 1.79
N ASP A 77 19.62 -13.57 2.27
CA ASP A 77 20.32 -14.36 3.29
C ASP A 77 20.59 -13.48 4.52
N ALA A 78 19.76 -13.65 5.54
CA ALA A 78 19.81 -12.90 6.79
C ALA A 78 20.39 -13.73 7.97
N ARG A 79 21.04 -14.87 7.71
CA ARG A 79 21.54 -15.80 8.77
C ARG A 79 22.58 -15.18 9.70
N LYS A 80 23.34 -14.21 9.23
CA LYS A 80 24.34 -13.51 10.05
C LYS A 80 23.66 -12.54 11.01
N PRO A 81 24.29 -12.21 12.16
CA PRO A 81 23.83 -11.11 13.00
C PRO A 81 23.64 -9.82 12.21
N LEU A 82 22.59 -9.09 12.53
CA LEU A 82 22.28 -7.82 11.88
C LEU A 82 23.06 -6.68 12.56
N LEU A 83 23.42 -5.67 11.78
CA LEU A 83 23.83 -4.38 12.35
C LEU A 83 22.60 -3.73 13.00
N THR A 84 22.80 -3.11 14.16
CA THR A 84 21.71 -2.57 15.00
C THR A 84 21.35 -1.11 14.70
N GLU A 85 21.99 -0.48 13.73
CA GLU A 85 21.71 0.89 13.31
C GLU A 85 21.37 0.95 11.83
N ALA A 86 20.15 1.39 11.50
CA ALA A 86 19.70 1.61 10.13
C ALA A 86 20.03 3.05 9.69
N SER A 87 20.70 3.17 8.54
CA SER A 87 21.16 4.45 7.99
C SER A 87 19.99 5.43 7.76
N PHE A 88 20.19 6.69 8.18
CA PHE A 88 19.26 7.80 7.90
C PHE A 88 18.94 7.96 6.41
N GLU A 89 19.93 7.75 5.55
CA GLU A 89 19.77 7.91 4.10
C GLU A 89 18.63 7.07 3.53
N PHE A 90 18.48 5.81 3.97
CA PHE A 90 17.43 4.92 3.47
C PHE A 90 16.09 5.15 4.16
N VAL A 91 16.11 5.40 5.47
CA VAL A 91 14.88 5.59 6.26
C VAL A 91 14.16 6.88 5.88
N SER A 92 14.90 7.95 5.59
CA SER A 92 14.31 9.24 5.17
C SER A 92 13.61 9.17 3.81
N LYS A 93 14.04 8.28 2.92
CA LYS A 93 13.47 8.10 1.57
C LYS A 93 12.17 7.30 1.58
N MET A 94 12.01 6.39 2.54
CA MET A 94 10.88 5.46 2.55
C MET A 94 10.44 5.14 3.98
N ARG A 95 9.20 5.53 4.32
CA ARG A 95 8.64 5.32 5.66
C ARG A 95 8.61 3.84 6.09
N ALA A 96 8.35 2.92 5.14
CA ALA A 96 8.33 1.49 5.42
C ALA A 96 9.67 0.94 5.95
N SER A 97 10.77 1.69 5.80
CA SER A 97 12.06 1.37 6.42
C SER A 97 11.98 1.26 7.93
N PHE A 98 11.00 1.89 8.57
CA PHE A 98 10.76 1.78 10.01
C PHE A 98 10.32 0.36 10.45
N LEU A 99 9.86 -0.47 9.49
CA LEU A 99 9.49 -1.87 9.77
C LEU A 99 10.67 -2.77 10.16
N VAL A 100 11.91 -2.34 9.92
CA VAL A 100 13.09 -3.13 10.35
C VAL A 100 13.29 -3.11 11.87
N LEU A 101 12.66 -2.16 12.58
CA LEU A 101 12.84 -1.97 14.02
C LEU A 101 12.41 -3.23 14.81
N GLY A 102 11.26 -3.83 14.46
CA GLY A 102 10.75 -5.04 15.10
C GLY A 102 11.68 -6.25 14.95
N PRO A 103 12.04 -6.66 13.74
CA PRO A 103 12.98 -7.76 13.52
C PRO A 103 14.36 -7.55 14.13
N MET A 104 14.91 -6.34 14.03
CA MET A 104 16.23 -6.05 14.64
C MET A 104 16.17 -6.15 16.16
N LEU A 105 15.14 -5.57 16.78
CA LEU A 105 14.94 -5.65 18.23
C LEU A 105 14.76 -7.10 18.69
N ALA A 106 13.97 -7.89 17.97
CA ALA A 106 13.72 -9.28 18.31
C ALA A 106 14.97 -10.17 18.22
N ARG A 107 15.83 -9.91 17.22
CA ARG A 107 17.02 -10.74 16.97
C ARG A 107 18.24 -10.32 17.75
N GLU A 108 18.49 -9.01 17.78
CA GLU A 108 19.75 -8.45 18.28
C GLU A 108 19.59 -7.78 19.67
N GLY A 109 18.35 -7.70 20.19
CA GLY A 109 18.06 -7.04 21.46
C GLY A 109 18.21 -5.52 21.41
N SER A 110 18.58 -4.94 20.27
CA SER A 110 18.74 -3.51 20.08
C SER A 110 18.49 -3.13 18.64
N ALA A 111 17.84 -1.99 18.45
CA ALA A 111 17.62 -1.42 17.11
C ALA A 111 17.57 0.10 17.18
N LYS A 112 18.33 0.78 16.33
CA LYS A 112 18.33 2.22 16.18
C LYS A 112 17.97 2.60 14.74
N VAL A 113 16.88 3.31 14.58
CA VAL A 113 16.34 3.67 13.26
C VAL A 113 16.02 5.18 13.26
N ALA A 114 16.33 5.85 12.16
CA ALA A 114 15.95 7.25 12.02
C ALA A 114 14.42 7.41 12.10
N MET A 115 13.96 8.52 12.66
CA MET A 115 12.53 8.84 12.64
C MET A 115 12.06 9.00 11.20
N PRO A 116 10.96 8.35 10.81
CA PRO A 116 10.45 8.48 9.45
C PRO A 116 10.04 9.94 9.21
N GLY A 117 10.48 10.50 8.09
CA GLY A 117 10.12 11.85 7.68
C GLY A 117 8.61 12.06 7.58
N GLY A 118 8.17 13.31 7.59
CA GLY A 118 6.77 13.69 7.37
C GLY A 118 6.25 13.16 6.03
N CYS A 119 4.95 12.95 5.94
CA CYS A 119 4.28 12.55 4.71
C CYS A 119 3.36 13.67 4.23
N SER A 120 3.32 13.93 2.93
CA SER A 120 2.46 14.96 2.34
C SER A 120 0.96 14.77 2.61
N ILE A 121 0.53 13.53 2.83
CA ILE A 121 -0.88 13.17 3.06
C ILE A 121 -1.34 13.32 4.52
N GLY A 122 -0.43 13.59 5.47
CA GLY A 122 -0.77 13.80 6.88
C GLY A 122 0.21 13.19 7.88
N SER A 123 -0.08 13.37 9.16
CA SER A 123 0.70 12.79 10.25
C SER A 123 0.54 11.26 10.27
N ARG A 124 1.65 10.58 10.52
CA ARG A 124 1.66 9.13 10.68
C ARG A 124 2.45 8.80 11.94
N PRO A 125 1.83 8.93 13.12
CA PRO A 125 2.52 8.71 14.37
C PRO A 125 3.06 7.28 14.46
N ILE A 126 4.16 7.11 15.18
CA ILE A 126 4.82 5.81 15.43
C ILE A 126 4.52 5.30 16.85
N ASP A 127 3.67 5.99 17.58
CA ASP A 127 3.33 5.75 18.98
C ASP A 127 2.88 4.29 19.24
N GLN A 128 2.07 3.70 18.34
CA GLN A 128 1.61 2.32 18.51
C GLN A 128 2.73 1.30 18.31
N HIS A 129 3.74 1.59 17.48
CA HIS A 129 4.95 0.78 17.38
C HIS A 129 5.71 0.78 18.71
N LEU A 130 5.97 1.99 19.25
CA LEU A 130 6.75 2.17 20.46
C LEU A 130 6.03 1.60 21.68
N LYS A 131 4.72 1.87 21.82
CA LYS A 131 3.88 1.29 22.85
C LYS A 131 3.94 -0.25 22.87
N GLY A 132 3.93 -0.86 21.69
CA GLY A 132 4.04 -2.31 21.56
C GLY A 132 5.40 -2.83 22.02
N PHE A 133 6.49 -2.18 21.66
CA PHE A 133 7.84 -2.57 22.08
C PHE A 133 8.07 -2.37 23.58
N GLU A 134 7.61 -1.25 24.15
CA GLU A 134 7.66 -1.00 25.59
C GLU A 134 6.88 -2.08 26.38
N ALA A 135 5.70 -2.45 25.88
CA ALA A 135 4.91 -3.51 26.49
C ALA A 135 5.63 -4.88 26.48
N LEU A 136 6.41 -5.16 25.43
CA LEU A 136 7.26 -6.38 25.34
C LEU A 136 8.52 -6.28 26.22
N GLY A 137 8.75 -5.16 26.92
CA GLY A 137 9.87 -4.97 27.83
C GLY A 137 11.08 -4.23 27.26
N ALA A 138 10.95 -3.60 26.09
CA ALA A 138 12.00 -2.74 25.54
C ALA A 138 11.98 -1.34 26.15
N THR A 139 13.16 -0.76 26.32
CA THR A 139 13.34 0.67 26.63
C THR A 139 13.43 1.45 25.33
N ILE A 140 12.62 2.51 25.21
CA ILE A 140 12.59 3.38 24.04
C ILE A 140 13.31 4.70 24.35
N ILE A 141 14.24 5.08 23.48
CA ILE A 141 14.97 6.35 23.52
C ILE A 141 14.67 7.09 22.21
N GLN A 142 14.16 8.31 22.32
CA GLN A 142 13.94 9.20 21.17
C GLN A 142 14.87 10.39 21.31
N ASP A 143 15.84 10.53 20.42
CA ASP A 143 16.82 11.60 20.47
C ASP A 143 17.31 11.96 19.06
N ALA A 144 17.53 13.26 18.84
CA ALA A 144 18.16 13.82 17.63
C ALA A 144 17.67 13.25 16.29
N GLY A 145 16.37 12.94 16.18
CA GLY A 145 15.77 12.41 14.94
C GLY A 145 15.90 10.89 14.77
N PHE A 146 16.26 10.17 15.84
CA PHE A 146 16.31 8.70 15.87
C PHE A 146 15.39 8.13 16.95
N VAL A 147 14.96 6.91 16.70
CA VAL A 147 14.34 6.03 17.69
C VAL A 147 15.29 4.87 17.93
N GLU A 148 15.62 4.63 19.19
CA GLU A 148 16.36 3.47 19.62
C GLU A 148 15.49 2.65 20.57
N ALA A 149 15.34 1.35 20.27
CA ALA A 149 14.70 0.38 21.13
C ALA A 149 15.76 -0.59 21.65
N ARG A 150 15.81 -0.80 22.96
CA ARG A 150 16.75 -1.71 23.63
C ARG A 150 16.01 -2.66 24.56
N ALA A 151 16.30 -3.94 24.46
CA ALA A 151 15.85 -4.95 25.40
C ALA A 151 17.04 -5.33 26.28
N GLU A 152 16.99 -4.96 27.58
CA GLU A 152 18.02 -5.36 28.54
C GLU A 152 18.00 -6.86 28.87
N LYS A 153 16.86 -7.48 28.63
CA LYS A 153 16.60 -8.92 28.72
C LYS A 153 15.86 -9.36 27.46
N GLU A 154 15.58 -10.66 27.35
CA GLU A 154 14.69 -11.17 26.30
C GLU A 154 13.35 -10.44 26.34
N LEU A 155 12.77 -10.17 25.16
CA LEU A 155 11.41 -9.66 25.08
C LEU A 155 10.43 -10.66 25.68
N GLU A 156 9.45 -10.18 26.43
CA GLU A 156 8.44 -11.01 27.09
C GLU A 156 7.06 -10.75 26.53
N GLY A 157 6.35 -11.82 26.16
CA GLY A 157 4.97 -11.75 25.66
C GLY A 157 4.00 -11.22 26.71
N THR A 158 3.08 -10.37 26.27
CA THR A 158 2.07 -9.72 27.10
C THR A 158 0.84 -9.38 26.29
N THR A 159 -0.19 -8.81 26.93
CA THR A 159 -1.36 -8.25 26.23
C THR A 159 -1.12 -6.79 25.87
N ILE A 160 -1.23 -6.47 24.59
CA ILE A 160 -1.02 -5.14 24.04
C ILE A 160 -2.34 -4.65 23.44
N PHE A 161 -2.85 -3.53 23.90
CA PHE A 161 -4.03 -2.89 23.34
C PHE A 161 -3.63 -1.67 22.49
N PHE A 162 -3.99 -1.68 21.21
CA PHE A 162 -3.80 -0.54 20.32
C PHE A 162 -4.96 0.44 20.42
N ASP A 163 -4.65 1.73 20.54
CA ASP A 163 -5.67 2.79 20.64
C ASP A 163 -6.44 2.96 19.34
N PHE A 164 -5.79 2.60 18.22
CA PHE A 164 -6.40 2.49 16.90
C PHE A 164 -5.68 1.38 16.09
N PRO A 165 -6.33 0.77 15.08
CA PRO A 165 -5.74 -0.31 14.28
C PRO A 165 -4.63 0.22 13.37
N SER A 166 -3.42 0.35 13.91
CA SER A 166 -2.23 0.80 13.19
C SER A 166 -1.66 -0.34 12.35
N VAL A 167 -1.66 -0.21 11.03
CA VAL A 167 -1.10 -1.22 10.12
C VAL A 167 0.38 -1.48 10.41
N GLY A 168 1.20 -0.42 10.38
CA GLY A 168 2.65 -0.54 10.64
C GLY A 168 2.95 -0.98 12.07
N GLY A 169 2.20 -0.47 13.07
CA GLY A 169 2.33 -0.89 14.46
C GLY A 169 2.05 -2.39 14.62
N THR A 170 0.95 -2.87 14.03
CA THR A 170 0.58 -4.29 14.05
C THR A 170 1.68 -5.16 13.43
N GLN A 171 2.17 -4.78 12.24
CA GLN A 171 3.23 -5.52 11.55
C GLN A 171 4.52 -5.59 12.37
N ASN A 172 4.97 -4.46 12.90
CA ASN A 172 6.21 -4.39 13.68
C ASN A 172 6.13 -5.18 14.98
N VAL A 173 5.00 -5.07 15.70
CA VAL A 173 4.81 -5.80 16.96
C VAL A 173 4.64 -7.30 16.73
N ILE A 174 3.97 -7.74 15.66
CA ILE A 174 3.93 -9.16 15.27
C ILE A 174 5.35 -9.70 15.11
N MET A 175 6.18 -9.00 14.31
CA MET A 175 7.56 -9.42 14.03
C MET A 175 8.40 -9.50 15.32
N ALA A 176 8.29 -8.51 16.20
CA ALA A 176 9.00 -8.52 17.49
C ALA A 176 8.52 -9.65 18.40
N SER A 177 7.22 -9.96 18.39
CA SER A 177 6.61 -10.99 19.25
C SER A 177 6.95 -12.41 18.82
N CYS A 178 7.33 -12.64 17.56
CA CYS A 178 7.66 -13.98 17.07
C CYS A 178 8.83 -14.65 17.80
N LEU A 179 9.77 -13.87 18.34
CA LEU A 179 10.91 -14.38 19.10
C LEU A 179 10.84 -13.99 20.59
N ALA A 180 9.76 -13.34 21.05
CA ALA A 180 9.57 -12.98 22.44
C ALA A 180 9.24 -14.24 23.29
N LYS A 181 9.67 -14.25 24.54
CA LYS A 181 9.37 -15.36 25.45
C LYS A 181 7.90 -15.39 25.85
N GLY A 182 7.23 -16.51 25.67
CA GLY A 182 5.85 -16.70 26.08
C GLY A 182 4.85 -16.28 25.02
N LYS A 183 3.72 -15.72 25.41
CA LYS A 183 2.57 -15.44 24.54
C LYS A 183 2.26 -13.94 24.51
N THR A 184 2.17 -13.38 23.32
CA THR A 184 1.71 -11.99 23.08
C THR A 184 0.30 -12.00 22.54
N THR A 185 -0.58 -11.17 23.10
CA THR A 185 -1.91 -10.93 22.56
C THR A 185 -2.02 -9.49 22.13
N ILE A 186 -2.26 -9.25 20.85
CA ILE A 186 -2.51 -7.89 20.31
C ILE A 186 -4.02 -7.71 20.18
N VAL A 187 -4.58 -6.71 20.87
CA VAL A 187 -5.99 -6.36 20.81
C VAL A 187 -6.15 -5.07 20.01
N ASN A 188 -7.17 -4.98 19.18
CA ASN A 188 -7.41 -3.93 18.21
C ASN A 188 -6.32 -3.84 17.15
N ALA A 189 -5.82 -4.99 16.71
CA ALA A 189 -4.88 -5.13 15.61
C ALA A 189 -5.53 -4.68 14.28
N ALA A 190 -4.73 -4.18 13.35
CA ALA A 190 -5.17 -3.92 11.98
C ALA A 190 -5.43 -5.25 11.24
N GLN A 191 -6.39 -5.26 10.32
CA GLN A 191 -6.93 -6.49 9.69
C GLN A 191 -6.74 -6.49 8.17
N GLU A 192 -5.88 -5.61 7.64
CA GLU A 192 -5.63 -5.52 6.21
C GLU A 192 -5.12 -6.85 5.63
N PRO A 193 -5.55 -7.23 4.40
CA PRO A 193 -5.09 -8.46 3.74
C PRO A 193 -3.57 -8.60 3.66
N GLU A 194 -2.86 -7.49 3.57
CA GLU A 194 -1.39 -7.44 3.55
C GLU A 194 -0.76 -7.90 4.88
N ILE A 195 -1.48 -7.74 6.01
CA ILE A 195 -1.07 -8.27 7.32
C ILE A 195 -1.29 -9.78 7.35
N GLU A 196 -2.41 -10.25 6.81
CA GLU A 196 -2.66 -11.69 6.69
C GLU A 196 -1.59 -12.38 5.84
N ASP A 197 -1.16 -11.73 4.75
CA ASP A 197 -0.12 -12.24 3.87
C ASP A 197 1.23 -12.33 4.60
N MET A 198 1.61 -11.30 5.36
CA MET A 198 2.81 -11.33 6.21
C MET A 198 2.71 -12.43 7.28
N ILE A 199 1.56 -12.61 7.92
CA ILE A 199 1.34 -13.69 8.91
C ILE A 199 1.50 -15.07 8.27
N ASN A 200 0.97 -15.27 7.05
CA ASN A 200 1.13 -16.52 6.31
C ASN A 200 2.61 -16.82 6.03
N PHE A 201 3.39 -15.82 5.66
CA PHE A 201 4.84 -15.96 5.48
C PHE A 201 5.53 -16.33 6.79
N LEU A 202 5.25 -15.62 7.90
CA LEU A 202 5.83 -15.89 9.21
C LEU A 202 5.48 -17.32 9.70
N ILE A 203 4.25 -17.77 9.52
CA ILE A 203 3.84 -19.15 9.86
C ILE A 203 4.65 -20.15 9.02
N LYS A 204 4.87 -19.88 7.75
CA LYS A 204 5.70 -20.73 6.89
C LYS A 204 7.16 -20.76 7.32
N MET A 205 7.68 -19.71 7.95
CA MET A 205 8.99 -19.66 8.58
C MET A 205 9.05 -20.45 9.90
N GLY A 206 7.91 -20.84 10.49
CA GLY A 206 7.81 -21.56 11.76
C GLY A 206 7.19 -20.76 12.91
N ALA A 207 6.69 -19.56 12.68
CA ALA A 207 5.98 -18.79 13.72
C ALA A 207 4.63 -19.43 14.09
N LYS A 208 4.21 -19.22 15.32
CA LYS A 208 2.92 -19.67 15.85
C LYS A 208 2.02 -18.47 16.08
N ILE A 209 1.10 -18.22 15.15
CA ILE A 209 0.21 -17.04 15.14
C ILE A 209 -1.22 -17.50 14.92
N GLU A 210 -2.14 -17.07 15.78
CA GLU A 210 -3.57 -17.31 15.71
C GLU A 210 -4.34 -15.98 15.57
N GLY A 211 -5.58 -16.03 15.13
CA GLY A 211 -6.46 -14.87 14.99
C GLY A 211 -6.27 -14.05 13.71
N LYS A 212 -5.55 -14.60 12.73
CA LYS A 212 -5.37 -13.97 11.42
C LYS A 212 -6.68 -13.49 10.81
N GLY A 213 -6.71 -12.26 10.29
CA GLY A 213 -7.93 -11.64 9.73
C GLY A 213 -8.91 -11.12 10.78
N THR A 214 -8.54 -11.12 12.05
CA THR A 214 -9.36 -10.56 13.14
C THR A 214 -8.64 -9.42 13.86
N SER A 215 -9.36 -8.69 14.69
CA SER A 215 -8.79 -7.60 15.52
C SER A 215 -8.00 -8.11 16.75
N VAL A 216 -7.96 -9.43 16.98
CA VAL A 216 -7.21 -10.02 18.09
C VAL A 216 -6.25 -11.07 17.54
N LEU A 217 -4.97 -10.82 17.72
CA LEU A 217 -3.90 -11.72 17.31
C LEU A 217 -3.21 -12.32 18.54
N VAL A 218 -2.91 -13.60 18.49
CA VAL A 218 -2.17 -14.30 19.52
C VAL A 218 -0.90 -14.90 18.92
N ILE A 219 0.26 -14.49 19.41
CA ILE A 219 1.56 -14.92 18.95
C ILE A 219 2.26 -15.68 20.10
N GLU A 220 2.63 -16.93 19.87
CA GLU A 220 3.50 -17.69 20.78
C GLU A 220 4.91 -17.62 20.25
N GLY A 221 5.82 -17.06 21.04
CA GLY A 221 7.22 -16.91 20.64
C GLY A 221 7.91 -18.26 20.41
N VAL A 222 8.84 -18.27 19.46
CA VAL A 222 9.63 -19.44 19.06
C VAL A 222 11.12 -19.13 19.20
N GLU A 223 11.94 -20.17 19.34
CA GLU A 223 13.39 -19.98 19.48
C GLU A 223 14.07 -19.49 18.21
N LYS A 224 13.53 -19.88 17.04
CA LYS A 224 14.09 -19.55 15.74
C LYS A 224 13.04 -19.54 14.63
N LEU A 225 13.33 -18.82 13.57
CA LEU A 225 12.59 -18.82 12.33
C LEU A 225 13.53 -19.19 11.17
N VAL A 226 12.99 -19.94 10.20
CA VAL A 226 13.76 -20.49 9.07
C VAL A 226 13.33 -19.81 7.78
N GLY A 227 14.32 -19.38 7.00
CA GLY A 227 14.08 -18.81 5.66
C GLY A 227 13.34 -19.78 4.75
N THR A 228 12.42 -19.29 3.96
CA THR A 228 11.56 -20.10 3.10
C THR A 228 11.18 -19.38 1.81
N GLU A 229 10.61 -20.11 0.86
CA GLU A 229 10.05 -19.52 -0.36
C GLU A 229 8.64 -18.99 -0.11
N TYR A 230 8.31 -17.84 -0.69
CA TYR A 230 6.98 -17.25 -0.56
C TYR A 230 6.58 -16.44 -1.79
N THR A 231 5.30 -16.47 -2.13
CA THR A 231 4.72 -15.65 -3.20
C THR A 231 3.89 -14.53 -2.60
N VAL A 232 4.27 -13.28 -2.86
CA VAL A 232 3.57 -12.09 -2.38
C VAL A 232 2.20 -11.99 -3.07
N MET A 233 1.17 -11.59 -2.33
CA MET A 233 -0.18 -11.39 -2.86
C MET A 233 -0.21 -10.29 -3.94
N PRO A 234 -1.19 -10.32 -4.88
CA PRO A 234 -1.38 -9.24 -5.84
C PRO A 234 -1.87 -7.95 -5.16
N ASP A 235 -1.55 -6.79 -5.77
CA ASP A 235 -1.88 -5.46 -5.21
C ASP A 235 -3.35 -5.11 -5.43
N ARG A 236 -4.16 -5.18 -4.39
CA ARG A 236 -5.59 -4.83 -4.42
C ARG A 236 -5.85 -3.36 -4.77
N VAL A 237 -4.90 -2.45 -4.52
CA VAL A 237 -5.03 -1.04 -4.87
C VAL A 237 -4.71 -0.81 -6.34
N GLU A 238 -3.73 -1.51 -6.90
CA GLU A 238 -3.50 -1.55 -8.34
C GLU A 238 -4.72 -2.14 -9.06
N ALA A 239 -5.29 -3.24 -8.55
CA ALA A 239 -6.53 -3.82 -9.07
C ALA A 239 -7.67 -2.79 -9.08
N ALA A 240 -7.90 -2.11 -7.96
CA ALA A 240 -8.89 -1.05 -7.85
C ALA A 240 -8.68 0.06 -8.88
N THR A 241 -7.44 0.43 -9.16
CA THR A 241 -7.08 1.45 -10.15
C THR A 241 -7.54 1.05 -11.55
N TYR A 242 -7.29 -0.20 -11.98
CA TYR A 242 -7.75 -0.68 -13.29
C TYR A 242 -9.27 -0.87 -13.34
N MET A 243 -9.89 -1.32 -12.26
CA MET A 243 -11.35 -1.42 -12.17
C MET A 243 -12.02 -0.07 -12.36
N ILE A 244 -11.53 0.96 -11.67
CA ILE A 244 -12.03 2.33 -11.78
C ILE A 244 -11.73 2.90 -13.16
N ALA A 245 -10.54 2.69 -13.72
CA ALA A 245 -10.18 3.15 -15.06
C ALA A 245 -11.09 2.55 -16.13
N ALA A 246 -11.40 1.26 -16.04
CA ALA A 246 -12.37 0.59 -16.94
C ALA A 246 -13.74 1.23 -16.85
N ALA A 247 -14.26 1.44 -15.63
CA ALA A 247 -15.56 2.08 -15.43
C ALA A 247 -15.58 3.52 -15.93
N ALA A 248 -14.51 4.28 -15.65
CA ALA A 248 -14.38 5.69 -15.99
C ALA A 248 -14.28 5.95 -17.50
N THR A 249 -13.73 5.01 -18.26
CA THR A 249 -13.59 5.10 -19.72
C THR A 249 -14.70 4.42 -20.49
N LYS A 250 -15.79 3.99 -19.85
CA LYS A 250 -16.86 3.17 -20.45
C LYS A 250 -16.32 1.89 -21.11
N GLY A 251 -15.31 1.30 -20.48
CA GLY A 251 -14.59 0.14 -20.97
C GLY A 251 -15.19 -1.21 -20.55
N ASP A 252 -14.45 -2.27 -20.88
CA ASP A 252 -14.75 -3.65 -20.52
C ASP A 252 -13.41 -4.40 -20.28
N VAL A 253 -13.02 -4.56 -19.02
CA VAL A 253 -11.72 -5.07 -18.65
C VAL A 253 -11.83 -6.25 -17.66
N LEU A 254 -11.13 -7.34 -17.97
CA LEU A 254 -10.87 -8.41 -17.03
C LEU A 254 -9.62 -8.10 -16.20
N VAL A 255 -9.80 -7.87 -14.90
CA VAL A 255 -8.70 -7.60 -13.96
C VAL A 255 -8.34 -8.91 -13.25
N LYS A 256 -7.15 -9.45 -13.57
CA LYS A 256 -6.59 -10.68 -12.98
C LYS A 256 -5.69 -10.32 -11.80
N GLY A 257 -5.70 -11.11 -10.73
CA GLY A 257 -5.05 -10.79 -9.46
C GLY A 257 -5.88 -9.77 -8.64
N ALA A 258 -7.20 -9.85 -8.74
CA ALA A 258 -8.15 -8.98 -8.07
C ALA A 258 -9.19 -9.80 -7.29
N PRO A 259 -8.81 -10.45 -6.17
CA PRO A 259 -9.76 -11.20 -5.36
C PRO A 259 -10.89 -10.31 -4.84
N TYR A 260 -12.13 -10.74 -5.04
CA TYR A 260 -13.30 -9.98 -4.58
C TYR A 260 -13.25 -9.67 -3.08
N LYS A 261 -12.83 -10.66 -2.27
CA LYS A 261 -12.75 -10.54 -0.81
C LYS A 261 -11.88 -9.36 -0.33
N ASP A 262 -10.85 -8.98 -1.10
CA ASP A 262 -9.91 -7.92 -0.73
C ASP A 262 -10.39 -6.54 -1.20
N ASN A 263 -11.45 -6.49 -2.03
CA ASN A 263 -11.99 -5.27 -2.65
C ASN A 263 -13.50 -5.08 -2.42
N VAL A 264 -14.11 -5.77 -1.45
CA VAL A 264 -15.56 -5.76 -1.21
C VAL A 264 -16.14 -4.36 -1.07
N ALA A 265 -15.51 -3.49 -0.28
CA ALA A 265 -15.97 -2.13 -0.05
C ALA A 265 -15.98 -1.28 -1.34
N LEU A 266 -14.94 -1.39 -2.16
CA LEU A 266 -14.86 -0.73 -3.46
C LEU A 266 -15.94 -1.25 -4.42
N VAL A 267 -16.02 -2.58 -4.58
CA VAL A 267 -17.00 -3.22 -5.48
C VAL A 267 -18.42 -2.84 -5.10
N SER A 268 -18.72 -2.80 -3.79
CA SER A 268 -20.03 -2.36 -3.30
C SER A 268 -20.36 -0.94 -3.76
N LYS A 269 -19.42 0.00 -3.60
CA LYS A 269 -19.61 1.41 -3.99
C LYS A 269 -19.69 1.58 -5.52
N MET A 270 -18.88 0.87 -6.28
CA MET A 270 -18.97 0.92 -7.75
C MET A 270 -20.31 0.34 -8.26
N ARG A 271 -20.80 -0.75 -7.67
CA ARG A 271 -22.13 -1.31 -8.00
C ARG A 271 -23.27 -0.37 -7.60
N GLU A 272 -23.16 0.32 -6.46
CA GLU A 272 -24.11 1.37 -6.03
C GLU A 272 -24.19 2.50 -7.08
N MET A 273 -23.07 2.88 -7.70
CA MET A 273 -23.02 3.82 -8.81
C MET A 273 -23.62 3.30 -10.12
N GLY A 274 -23.81 2.00 -10.25
CA GLY A 274 -24.36 1.35 -11.45
C GLY A 274 -23.33 0.65 -12.34
N VAL A 275 -22.08 0.59 -11.92
CA VAL A 275 -21.03 -0.14 -12.66
C VAL A 275 -21.30 -1.65 -12.60
N ASN A 276 -21.21 -2.32 -13.74
CA ASN A 276 -21.31 -3.78 -13.78
C ASN A 276 -19.99 -4.44 -13.42
N ILE A 277 -20.00 -5.24 -12.37
CA ILE A 277 -18.82 -5.99 -11.88
C ILE A 277 -19.22 -7.45 -11.70
N GLU A 278 -18.57 -8.32 -12.47
CA GLU A 278 -18.72 -9.77 -12.43
C GLU A 278 -17.50 -10.38 -11.72
N VAL A 279 -17.74 -11.23 -10.74
CA VAL A 279 -16.70 -12.09 -10.14
C VAL A 279 -16.54 -13.31 -11.03
N VAL A 280 -15.48 -13.37 -11.82
CA VAL A 280 -15.25 -14.43 -12.81
C VAL A 280 -14.73 -15.69 -12.15
N ASP A 281 -13.79 -15.52 -11.21
CA ASP A 281 -13.21 -16.59 -10.40
C ASP A 281 -12.70 -16.04 -9.06
N GLU A 282 -12.00 -16.86 -8.26
CA GLU A 282 -11.49 -16.47 -6.94
C GLU A 282 -10.49 -15.29 -6.98
N THR A 283 -9.85 -15.06 -8.13
CA THR A 283 -8.75 -14.10 -8.29
C THR A 283 -8.99 -13.05 -9.37
N SER A 284 -10.16 -13.06 -10.03
CA SER A 284 -10.40 -12.23 -11.21
C SER A 284 -11.79 -11.61 -11.20
N MET A 285 -11.86 -10.33 -11.54
CA MET A 285 -13.13 -9.60 -11.72
C MET A 285 -13.16 -8.93 -13.08
N ARG A 286 -14.33 -8.97 -13.74
CA ARG A 286 -14.60 -8.23 -14.95
C ARG A 286 -15.40 -6.98 -14.64
N VAL A 287 -14.94 -5.85 -15.10
CA VAL A 287 -15.58 -4.55 -14.91
C VAL A 287 -16.01 -4.00 -16.27
N SER A 288 -17.27 -3.66 -16.40
CA SER A 288 -17.79 -3.00 -17.60
C SER A 288 -18.75 -1.87 -17.26
N ASN A 289 -18.70 -0.81 -18.04
CA ASN A 289 -19.61 0.33 -17.91
C ASN A 289 -20.07 0.78 -19.30
N LYS A 290 -21.39 0.79 -19.52
CA LYS A 290 -22.03 1.28 -20.76
C LYS A 290 -22.95 2.46 -20.50
N LEU A 291 -23.00 2.96 -19.27
CA LEU A 291 -23.87 4.07 -18.88
C LEU A 291 -23.26 5.40 -19.30
N ASP A 292 -24.11 6.34 -19.68
CA ASP A 292 -23.68 7.71 -19.99
C ASP A 292 -23.34 8.51 -18.72
N SER A 293 -24.06 8.24 -17.63
CA SER A 293 -23.78 8.78 -16.31
C SER A 293 -23.94 7.71 -15.23
N LEU A 294 -23.21 7.86 -14.15
CA LEU A 294 -23.29 7.00 -12.96
C LEU A 294 -24.19 7.65 -11.90
N ARG A 295 -24.66 6.87 -10.95
CA ARG A 295 -25.37 7.40 -9.78
C ARG A 295 -24.39 8.01 -8.78
N PRO A 296 -24.74 9.12 -8.10
CA PRO A 296 -23.91 9.67 -7.04
C PRO A 296 -23.83 8.70 -5.86
N VAL A 297 -22.73 8.79 -5.11
CA VAL A 297 -22.45 7.89 -3.98
C VAL A 297 -21.70 8.64 -2.89
N ASP A 298 -22.00 8.30 -1.63
CA ASP A 298 -21.24 8.76 -0.49
C ASP A 298 -20.24 7.68 -0.05
N VAL A 299 -18.99 8.10 0.13
CA VAL A 299 -17.89 7.23 0.55
C VAL A 299 -17.25 7.79 1.81
N LYS A 300 -16.96 6.91 2.77
CA LYS A 300 -16.20 7.24 3.96
C LYS A 300 -15.02 6.27 4.07
N THR A 301 -13.81 6.81 4.12
CA THR A 301 -12.63 5.97 4.34
C THR A 301 -12.60 5.46 5.77
N LEU A 302 -12.24 4.20 5.95
CA LEU A 302 -12.18 3.52 7.24
C LEU A 302 -11.05 2.46 7.20
N PRO A 303 -10.50 2.04 8.35
CA PRO A 303 -9.68 0.84 8.43
C PRO A 303 -10.39 -0.37 7.82
N HIS A 304 -9.62 -1.34 7.33
CA HIS A 304 -10.19 -2.59 6.79
C HIS A 304 -11.13 -3.27 7.81
N PRO A 305 -12.31 -3.79 7.40
CA PRO A 305 -12.80 -3.99 6.03
C PRO A 305 -13.56 -2.81 5.42
N GLY A 306 -13.42 -1.59 5.95
CA GLY A 306 -14.01 -0.40 5.37
C GLY A 306 -13.35 0.04 4.06
N PHE A 307 -13.83 1.16 3.51
CA PHE A 307 -13.30 1.70 2.26
C PHE A 307 -11.87 2.24 2.47
N LEU A 308 -10.91 1.66 1.77
CA LEU A 308 -9.49 1.95 1.95
C LEU A 308 -9.15 3.39 1.53
N THR A 309 -8.44 4.11 2.39
CA THR A 309 -7.98 5.49 2.13
C THR A 309 -7.08 5.58 0.88
N ASP A 310 -6.32 4.53 0.52
CA ASP A 310 -5.51 4.47 -0.71
C ASP A 310 -6.34 4.50 -2.01
N MET A 311 -7.62 4.18 -1.94
CA MET A 311 -8.53 4.23 -3.07
C MET A 311 -9.32 5.56 -3.16
N GLN A 312 -9.17 6.46 -2.19
CA GLN A 312 -9.96 7.68 -2.04
C GLN A 312 -9.81 8.62 -3.26
N SER A 313 -8.58 8.96 -3.65
CA SER A 313 -8.33 9.87 -4.78
C SER A 313 -8.78 9.29 -6.12
N ILE A 314 -8.62 7.97 -6.29
CA ILE A 314 -9.02 7.26 -7.50
C ILE A 314 -10.55 7.20 -7.60
N MET A 315 -11.23 6.93 -6.48
CA MET A 315 -12.69 6.94 -6.40
C MET A 315 -13.26 8.34 -6.64
N CYS A 316 -12.57 9.40 -6.19
CA CYS A 316 -12.94 10.78 -6.47
C CYS A 316 -13.07 11.05 -7.97
N VAL A 317 -12.17 10.50 -8.80
CA VAL A 317 -12.23 10.63 -10.25
C VAL A 317 -13.47 9.92 -10.83
N LEU A 318 -13.80 8.72 -10.34
CA LEU A 318 -14.99 8.00 -10.83
C LEU A 318 -16.29 8.76 -10.50
N THR A 319 -16.36 9.39 -9.31
CA THR A 319 -17.57 10.14 -8.89
C THR A 319 -17.82 11.39 -9.72
N LEU A 320 -16.83 11.90 -10.47
CA LEU A 320 -17.04 12.99 -11.44
C LEU A 320 -17.98 12.60 -12.59
N LEU A 321 -18.22 11.32 -12.85
CA LEU A 321 -19.16 10.83 -13.86
C LEU A 321 -20.59 10.66 -13.33
N ALA A 322 -20.84 10.99 -12.07
CA ALA A 322 -22.16 10.83 -11.48
C ALA A 322 -23.14 11.93 -11.95
N ASP A 323 -24.42 11.56 -12.11
CA ASP A 323 -25.50 12.54 -12.33
C ASP A 323 -25.98 13.05 -10.95
N GLY A 324 -25.24 14.02 -10.40
CA GLY A 324 -25.50 14.58 -9.08
C GLY A 324 -24.23 14.84 -8.28
N THR A 325 -24.40 15.05 -6.98
CA THR A 325 -23.30 15.32 -6.06
C THR A 325 -22.96 14.08 -5.23
N SER A 326 -21.69 13.72 -5.21
CA SER A 326 -21.11 12.68 -4.35
C SER A 326 -20.29 13.31 -3.22
N THR A 327 -20.23 12.63 -2.08
CA THR A 327 -19.41 13.06 -0.95
C THR A 327 -18.36 12.02 -0.62
N ILE A 328 -17.10 12.42 -0.51
CA ILE A 328 -16.03 11.55 0.01
C ILE A 328 -15.46 12.14 1.29
N THR A 329 -15.62 11.41 2.40
CA THR A 329 -15.10 11.79 3.71
C THR A 329 -13.85 10.98 4.03
N GLU A 330 -12.71 11.68 4.24
CA GLU A 330 -11.44 11.09 4.60
C GLU A 330 -11.27 11.10 6.12
N THR A 331 -11.22 9.91 6.75
CA THR A 331 -11.13 9.81 8.21
C THR A 331 -9.76 9.36 8.71
N VAL A 332 -8.92 8.86 7.81
CA VAL A 332 -7.60 8.30 8.17
C VAL A 332 -6.51 9.36 8.12
N PHE A 333 -6.40 10.10 7.00
CA PHE A 333 -5.37 11.12 6.82
C PHE A 333 -5.96 12.52 6.64
N GLU A 334 -5.45 13.48 7.39
CA GLU A 334 -5.98 14.84 7.43
C GLU A 334 -5.71 15.67 6.19
N ASN A 335 -4.68 15.34 5.40
CA ASN A 335 -4.25 16.15 4.25
C ASN A 335 -4.29 15.38 2.92
N ARG A 336 -5.27 14.47 2.74
CA ARG A 336 -5.31 13.59 1.56
C ARG A 336 -6.21 14.10 0.44
N PHE A 337 -6.30 15.42 0.26
CA PHE A 337 -7.08 16.06 -0.81
C PHE A 337 -6.24 16.88 -1.81
N MET A 338 -4.92 16.71 -1.83
CA MET A 338 -4.01 17.47 -2.70
C MET A 338 -4.33 17.29 -4.21
N HIS A 339 -4.86 16.13 -4.61
CA HIS A 339 -5.29 15.85 -5.98
C HIS A 339 -6.46 16.75 -6.41
N VAL A 340 -7.24 17.28 -5.49
CA VAL A 340 -8.42 18.11 -5.81
C VAL A 340 -8.04 19.38 -6.55
N GLU A 341 -6.95 20.05 -6.16
CA GLU A 341 -6.49 21.25 -6.85
C GLU A 341 -6.07 20.95 -8.30
N GLU A 342 -5.44 19.80 -8.53
CA GLU A 342 -5.07 19.38 -9.88
C GLU A 342 -6.29 18.97 -10.72
N LEU A 343 -7.30 18.34 -10.12
CA LEU A 343 -8.57 18.04 -10.79
C LEU A 343 -9.35 19.32 -11.13
N ARG A 344 -9.32 20.35 -10.26
CA ARG A 344 -9.92 21.66 -10.53
C ARG A 344 -9.28 22.33 -11.75
N ARG A 345 -7.97 22.15 -11.98
CA ARG A 345 -7.30 22.60 -13.21
C ARG A 345 -7.84 21.93 -14.47
N MET A 346 -8.43 20.75 -14.34
CA MET A 346 -9.14 20.02 -15.40
C MET A 346 -10.63 20.35 -15.45
N ASN A 347 -11.07 21.45 -14.83
CA ASN A 347 -12.44 21.94 -14.71
C ASN A 347 -13.35 21.09 -13.79
N ALA A 348 -12.79 20.23 -12.94
CA ALA A 348 -13.60 19.50 -11.97
C ALA A 348 -14.22 20.45 -10.92
N LYS A 349 -15.49 20.22 -10.61
CA LYS A 349 -16.23 20.97 -9.61
C LYS A 349 -16.21 20.22 -8.29
N ILE A 350 -15.19 20.46 -7.50
CA ILE A 350 -14.98 19.82 -6.20
C ILE A 350 -14.82 20.91 -5.13
N ARG A 351 -15.51 20.77 -4.00
CA ARG A 351 -15.38 21.65 -2.85
C ARG A 351 -14.97 20.82 -1.63
N ILE A 352 -13.99 21.33 -0.89
CA ILE A 352 -13.52 20.68 0.35
C ILE A 352 -14.18 21.40 1.52
N GLU A 353 -14.81 20.63 2.42
CA GLU A 353 -15.42 21.10 3.65
C GLU A 353 -14.92 20.21 4.80
N GLY A 354 -13.96 20.71 5.58
CA GLY A 354 -13.32 19.96 6.65
C GLY A 354 -12.61 18.70 6.12
N ARG A 355 -13.11 17.53 6.50
CA ARG A 355 -12.60 16.22 6.07
C ARG A 355 -13.40 15.60 4.91
N SER A 356 -14.25 16.36 4.26
CA SER A 356 -15.09 15.89 3.17
C SER A 356 -14.85 16.68 1.89
N SER A 357 -14.86 15.99 0.76
CA SER A 357 -14.94 16.59 -0.57
C SER A 357 -16.34 16.38 -1.14
N LEU A 358 -16.98 17.46 -1.56
CA LEU A 358 -18.24 17.45 -2.31
C LEU A 358 -17.89 17.55 -3.78
N ILE A 359 -18.29 16.54 -4.55
CA ILE A 359 -17.91 16.36 -5.95
C ILE A 359 -19.18 16.44 -6.78
N GLU A 360 -19.29 17.49 -7.56
CA GLU A 360 -20.39 17.68 -8.53
C GLU A 360 -20.02 16.99 -9.83
N GLY A 361 -20.87 16.10 -10.30
CA GLY A 361 -20.65 15.40 -11.57
C GLY A 361 -20.66 16.36 -12.76
N LEU A 362 -19.92 16.02 -13.80
CA LEU A 362 -19.79 16.81 -15.01
C LEU A 362 -19.67 15.90 -16.25
N PRO A 363 -20.04 16.43 -17.43
CA PRO A 363 -20.06 15.63 -18.64
C PRO A 363 -18.66 15.24 -19.15
N HIS A 364 -17.65 16.04 -18.87
CA HIS A 364 -16.26 15.81 -19.26
C HIS A 364 -15.27 16.66 -18.46
N LEU A 365 -14.05 16.17 -18.36
CA LEU A 365 -12.88 16.93 -17.90
C LEU A 365 -12.14 17.51 -19.12
N GLU A 366 -11.32 18.53 -18.89
CA GLU A 366 -10.44 19.10 -19.90
C GLU A 366 -8.99 18.74 -19.65
N GLY A 367 -8.32 18.24 -20.70
CA GLY A 367 -6.90 17.88 -20.64
C GLY A 367 -6.03 19.13 -20.44
N THR A 368 -5.09 19.04 -19.48
CA THR A 368 -4.12 20.10 -19.17
C THR A 368 -2.87 19.49 -18.54
N THR A 369 -1.90 20.32 -18.16
CA THR A 369 -0.75 19.86 -17.39
C THR A 369 -1.12 19.84 -15.91
N VAL A 370 -0.97 18.67 -15.28
CA VAL A 370 -1.24 18.40 -13.86
C VAL A 370 -0.04 17.72 -13.19
N ARG A 371 0.06 17.85 -11.88
CA ARG A 371 1.20 17.38 -11.09
C ARG A 371 0.79 16.22 -10.18
N ALA A 372 1.51 15.11 -10.24
CA ALA A 372 1.37 14.06 -9.24
C ALA A 372 1.91 14.57 -7.90
N THR A 373 1.02 14.72 -6.92
CA THR A 373 1.34 15.23 -5.58
C THR A 373 1.76 14.12 -4.61
N ASP A 374 1.32 12.93 -4.88
CA ASP A 374 1.66 11.67 -4.20
C ASP A 374 1.33 10.48 -5.11
N LEU A 375 1.67 9.28 -4.64
CA LEU A 375 1.50 8.03 -5.38
C LEU A 375 0.07 7.81 -5.92
N ARG A 376 -0.94 7.95 -5.05
CA ARG A 376 -2.33 7.62 -5.41
C ARG A 376 -3.01 8.76 -6.15
N SER A 377 -2.68 9.99 -5.82
CA SER A 377 -3.08 11.17 -6.56
C SER A 377 -2.56 11.13 -8.01
N GLY A 378 -1.30 10.72 -8.19
CA GLY A 378 -0.73 10.56 -9.53
C GLY A 378 -1.51 9.59 -10.41
N ALA A 379 -1.84 8.40 -9.88
CA ALA A 379 -2.65 7.41 -10.60
C ALA A 379 -4.07 7.93 -10.88
N ALA A 380 -4.69 8.64 -9.93
CA ALA A 380 -5.99 9.28 -10.13
C ALA A 380 -5.96 10.30 -11.28
N LEU A 381 -4.89 11.10 -11.39
CA LEU A 381 -4.73 12.07 -12.48
C LEU A 381 -4.48 11.40 -13.84
N VAL A 382 -3.84 10.24 -13.89
CA VAL A 382 -3.74 9.43 -15.12
C VAL A 382 -5.15 8.99 -15.56
N ILE A 383 -5.97 8.47 -14.64
CA ILE A 383 -7.36 8.08 -14.95
C ILE A 383 -8.18 9.28 -15.39
N ALA A 384 -8.05 10.43 -14.70
CA ALA A 384 -8.71 11.68 -15.09
C ALA A 384 -8.33 12.09 -16.53
N GLY A 385 -7.05 11.91 -16.90
CA GLY A 385 -6.57 12.14 -18.27
C GLY A 385 -7.21 11.23 -19.31
N LEU A 386 -7.46 9.94 -18.96
CA LEU A 386 -8.15 8.99 -19.85
C LEU A 386 -9.62 9.39 -20.12
N MET A 387 -10.26 10.07 -19.16
CA MET A 387 -11.64 10.59 -19.29
C MET A 387 -11.72 11.95 -19.96
N ALA A 388 -10.63 12.72 -19.97
CA ALA A 388 -10.64 14.11 -20.38
C ALA A 388 -10.76 14.28 -21.89
N THR A 389 -11.28 15.43 -22.31
CA THR A 389 -11.18 15.87 -23.70
C THR A 389 -9.81 16.50 -23.94
N GLY A 390 -9.13 16.10 -25.01
CA GLY A 390 -7.80 16.63 -25.36
C GLY A 390 -6.65 15.85 -24.72
N ILE A 391 -5.55 16.54 -24.43
CA ILE A 391 -4.29 15.93 -23.96
C ILE A 391 -4.02 16.38 -22.53
N THR A 392 -3.79 15.40 -21.65
CA THR A 392 -3.33 15.62 -20.27
C THR A 392 -1.86 15.25 -20.16
N LYS A 393 -1.06 16.11 -19.50
CA LYS A 393 0.33 15.84 -19.17
C LYS A 393 0.46 15.72 -17.66
N VAL A 394 0.82 14.54 -17.17
CA VAL A 394 1.07 14.30 -15.75
C VAL A 394 2.57 14.38 -15.51
N ILE A 395 3.00 15.34 -14.71
CA ILE A 395 4.41 15.57 -14.33
C ILE A 395 4.68 15.04 -12.91
N ASP A 396 5.96 14.98 -12.51
CA ASP A 396 6.43 14.44 -11.21
C ASP A 396 6.04 12.96 -11.01
N ILE A 397 6.08 12.19 -12.10
CA ILE A 397 5.61 10.80 -12.14
C ILE A 397 6.44 9.81 -11.31
N TYR A 398 7.59 10.23 -10.79
CA TYR A 398 8.37 9.44 -9.82
C TYR A 398 7.55 9.05 -8.59
N HIS A 399 6.50 9.81 -8.26
CA HIS A 399 5.54 9.42 -7.24
C HIS A 399 4.75 8.17 -7.64
N ILE A 400 4.35 8.07 -8.92
CA ILE A 400 3.60 6.92 -9.45
C ILE A 400 4.48 5.67 -9.44
N ASP A 401 5.75 5.80 -9.87
CA ASP A 401 6.73 4.70 -9.96
C ASP A 401 7.07 4.04 -8.62
N ARG A 402 6.69 4.65 -7.52
CA ARG A 402 6.81 4.07 -6.18
C ARG A 402 5.78 2.99 -5.89
N GLY A 403 4.73 2.85 -6.67
CA GLY A 403 3.68 1.89 -6.36
C GLY A 403 2.91 1.32 -7.55
N TYR A 404 3.23 1.72 -8.77
CA TYR A 404 2.65 1.16 -9.98
C TYR A 404 3.76 0.70 -10.92
N VAL A 405 3.72 -0.56 -11.30
CA VAL A 405 4.65 -1.13 -12.28
C VAL A 405 4.16 -0.82 -13.68
N ASP A 406 4.90 0.00 -14.41
CA ASP A 406 4.68 0.30 -15.84
C ASP A 406 3.20 0.62 -16.17
N ILE A 407 2.58 1.52 -15.37
CA ILE A 407 1.15 1.85 -15.48
C ILE A 407 0.75 2.26 -16.91
N GLU A 408 1.60 3.04 -17.60
CA GLU A 408 1.36 3.49 -18.95
C GLU A 408 1.39 2.33 -19.96
N GLU A 409 2.24 1.33 -19.77
CA GLU A 409 2.28 0.17 -20.66
C GLU A 409 1.06 -0.73 -20.47
N LYS A 410 0.65 -0.96 -19.22
CA LYS A 410 -0.56 -1.74 -18.92
C LYS A 410 -1.81 -1.06 -19.45
N MET A 411 -1.94 0.28 -19.29
CA MET A 411 -3.05 1.05 -19.86
C MET A 411 -3.03 1.04 -21.39
N ARG A 412 -1.85 1.12 -22.01
CA ARG A 412 -1.70 1.03 -23.48
C ARG A 412 -2.13 -0.32 -24.03
N LYS A 413 -1.81 -1.42 -23.33
CA LYS A 413 -2.28 -2.78 -23.70
C LYS A 413 -3.80 -2.91 -23.64
N LEU A 414 -4.47 -2.10 -22.82
CA LEU A 414 -5.93 -2.00 -22.76
C LEU A 414 -6.51 -1.05 -23.81
N GLY A 415 -5.69 -0.44 -24.67
CA GLY A 415 -6.10 0.44 -25.75
C GLY A 415 -6.01 1.94 -25.48
N ALA A 416 -5.47 2.36 -24.33
CA ALA A 416 -5.25 3.77 -24.02
C ALA A 416 -4.23 4.42 -24.97
N ASP A 417 -4.50 5.66 -25.37
CA ASP A 417 -3.52 6.52 -26.05
C ASP A 417 -2.69 7.24 -24.95
N ILE A 418 -1.66 6.56 -24.49
CA ILE A 418 -0.83 6.97 -23.37
C ILE A 418 0.64 6.64 -23.61
N GLN A 419 1.53 7.55 -23.23
CA GLN A 419 2.97 7.33 -23.36
C GLN A 419 3.75 8.06 -22.26
N ARG A 420 4.91 7.46 -21.90
CA ARG A 420 5.93 8.10 -21.08
C ARG A 420 6.91 8.80 -22.01
N ILE A 421 7.22 10.04 -21.74
CA ILE A 421 8.21 10.81 -22.50
C ILE A 421 9.19 11.51 -21.56
N ASP A 422 10.43 11.61 -21.98
CA ASP A 422 11.50 12.37 -21.32
C ASP A 422 11.75 13.67 -22.10
N GLU A 423 11.70 14.80 -21.40
CA GLU A 423 12.03 16.13 -21.95
C GLU A 423 13.10 16.81 -21.12
#